data_3ab59ae559e59f2da4e6442064f08ad3
#
_entry.id   3ab59ae559e59f2da4e6442064f08ad3
#
_cell.length_a   1.000
_cell.length_b   1.000
_cell.length_c   1.000
_cell.angle_alpha   90.00
_cell.angle_beta   90.00
_cell.angle_gamma   90.00
#
_symmetry.space_group_name_H-M   'P 1'
#
loop_
_entity.id
_entity.type
_entity.pdbx_description
1 polymer ?
#
loop_
_entity_poly.entity_id
_entity_poly.type
_entity_poly.pdbx_seq_one_letter_code
_entity_poly.pdbx_strand_id
1 'polypeptide(L)'
;MPAPAVPTRLRAHRWAWWLLAGLVLGLLLSMAWGARSVYQQREQRYHHQIEGGLRAISLLQVRNVADWRRQHIADAAALTDDGLFAQAAARWHAAPSEALQEPLRERLRSFVEHGGYSAAFWVDAQGALRLGPQGALQGTLASPEQQALRQALAQAEPVAVELHRDAAFAFAIFGVLAPVFDGDTPLGAVWLVSDARTQLFPQVESWPSASRSAESLLVQRDGDELVYVSPLRHRSDAPLSLRRAMVPGADGVGRGGGGGGGAAYG
;
A
#
# COMPACT_ATOMS: atom_id res chain seq x y z
N MET A 1 -84.79 48.40 -47.57
CA MET A 1 -83.55 48.70 -46.85
C MET A 1 -82.97 47.44 -46.27
N PRO A 2 -81.84 46.95 -46.76
CA PRO A 2 -81.24 45.69 -46.20
C PRO A 2 -80.38 46.02 -44.98
N ALA A 3 -80.46 45.19 -43.98
CA ALA A 3 -79.67 45.25 -42.75
C ALA A 3 -78.19 44.92 -42.96
N PRO A 4 -77.22 45.52 -42.25
CA PRO A 4 -75.84 45.31 -42.49
C PRO A 4 -75.40 43.91 -41.85
N ALA A 5 -74.62 43.15 -42.59
CA ALA A 5 -74.01 41.91 -42.14
C ALA A 5 -72.86 42.23 -41.18
N VAL A 6 -72.92 41.59 -39.99
CA VAL A 6 -71.86 41.66 -38.96
C VAL A 6 -70.68 40.77 -39.37
N PRO A 7 -69.43 41.26 -39.40
CA PRO A 7 -68.30 40.46 -39.85
C PRO A 7 -67.85 39.45 -38.80
N THR A 8 -67.91 38.16 -39.17
CA THR A 8 -67.44 36.99 -38.35
C THR A 8 -65.92 36.81 -38.36
N ARG A 9 -65.14 37.86 -38.02
CA ARG A 9 -63.66 37.82 -38.07
C ARG A 9 -62.97 37.58 -36.71
N LEU A 10 -63.70 37.27 -35.65
CA LEU A 10 -63.07 37.17 -34.32
C LEU A 10 -62.77 35.72 -33.89
N ARG A 11 -63.16 34.69 -34.61
CA ARG A 11 -62.89 33.29 -34.24
C ARG A 11 -61.56 32.71 -34.75
N ALA A 12 -61.01 33.26 -35.85
CA ALA A 12 -59.78 32.76 -36.47
C ALA A 12 -58.48 33.05 -35.71
N HIS A 13 -58.51 34.04 -34.80
CA HIS A 13 -57.31 34.44 -34.06
C HIS A 13 -57.00 33.61 -32.78
N ARG A 14 -58.04 33.00 -32.18
CA ARG A 14 -57.88 32.29 -30.91
C ARG A 14 -57.10 30.96 -31.04
N TRP A 15 -57.31 30.21 -32.07
CA TRP A 15 -56.62 28.95 -32.31
C TRP A 15 -55.15 29.19 -32.71
N ALA A 16 -54.82 30.26 -33.42
CA ALA A 16 -53.43 30.65 -33.73
C ALA A 16 -52.62 30.93 -32.45
N TRP A 17 -53.21 31.59 -31.45
CA TRP A 17 -52.60 31.80 -30.14
C TRP A 17 -52.36 30.51 -29.38
N TRP A 18 -53.26 29.52 -29.46
CA TRP A 18 -53.03 28.21 -28.84
C TRP A 18 -51.92 27.40 -29.52
N LEU A 19 -51.81 27.51 -30.84
CA LEU A 19 -50.70 26.88 -31.59
C LEU A 19 -49.36 27.51 -31.23
N LEU A 20 -49.34 28.85 -31.14
CA LEU A 20 -48.10 29.58 -30.76
C LEU A 20 -47.72 29.30 -29.31
N ALA A 21 -48.66 29.24 -28.39
CA ALA A 21 -48.41 28.82 -27.01
C ALA A 21 -47.91 27.40 -26.90
N GLY A 22 -48.49 26.46 -27.69
CA GLY A 22 -48.03 25.05 -27.74
C GLY A 22 -46.61 24.94 -28.32
N LEU A 23 -46.27 25.72 -29.34
CA LEU A 23 -44.94 25.75 -29.93
C LEU A 23 -43.90 26.30 -28.95
N VAL A 24 -44.21 27.41 -28.24
CA VAL A 24 -43.35 27.97 -27.19
C VAL A 24 -43.17 27.01 -26.05
N LEU A 25 -44.23 26.34 -25.57
CA LEU A 25 -44.16 25.37 -24.50
C LEU A 25 -43.33 24.16 -24.93
N GLY A 26 -43.48 23.67 -26.15
CA GLY A 26 -42.68 22.56 -26.72
C GLY A 26 -41.19 22.93 -26.80
N LEU A 27 -40.89 24.17 -27.16
CA LEU A 27 -39.51 24.68 -27.22
C LEU A 27 -38.90 24.82 -25.81
N LEU A 28 -39.64 25.28 -24.82
CA LEU A 28 -39.20 25.33 -23.43
C LEU A 28 -38.98 23.94 -22.83
N LEU A 29 -39.87 22.98 -23.10
CA LEU A 29 -39.72 21.62 -22.66
C LEU A 29 -38.52 20.92 -23.29
N SER A 30 -38.29 21.14 -24.60
CA SER A 30 -37.11 20.58 -25.28
C SER A 30 -35.81 21.18 -24.76
N MET A 31 -35.81 22.49 -24.46
CA MET A 31 -34.66 23.14 -23.85
C MET A 31 -34.37 22.68 -22.42
N ALA A 32 -35.43 22.53 -21.61
CA ALA A 32 -35.32 21.96 -20.26
C ALA A 32 -34.83 20.51 -20.27
N TRP A 33 -35.34 19.70 -21.20
CA TRP A 33 -34.87 18.31 -21.36
C TRP A 33 -33.42 18.23 -21.84
N GLY A 34 -33.04 19.07 -22.81
CA GLY A 34 -31.64 19.21 -23.26
C GLY A 34 -30.70 19.63 -22.16
N ALA A 35 -31.07 20.66 -21.39
CA ALA A 35 -30.29 21.14 -20.24
C ALA A 35 -30.09 20.05 -19.18
N ARG A 36 -31.19 19.30 -18.88
CA ARG A 36 -31.14 18.19 -17.92
C ARG A 36 -30.26 17.03 -18.43
N SER A 37 -30.34 16.69 -19.70
CA SER A 37 -29.51 15.62 -20.27
C SER A 37 -28.02 15.95 -20.27
N VAL A 38 -27.68 17.21 -20.62
CA VAL A 38 -26.30 17.72 -20.55
C VAL A 38 -25.78 17.71 -19.11
N TYR A 39 -26.62 18.09 -18.15
CA TYR A 39 -26.24 18.08 -16.72
C TYR A 39 -25.97 16.67 -16.24
N GLN A 40 -26.85 15.70 -16.53
CA GLN A 40 -26.66 14.29 -16.17
C GLN A 40 -25.43 13.65 -16.83
N GLN A 41 -25.16 13.97 -18.11
CA GLN A 41 -23.96 13.50 -18.80
C GLN A 41 -22.68 14.05 -18.20
N ARG A 42 -22.68 15.31 -17.76
CA ARG A 42 -21.51 15.89 -17.07
C ARG A 42 -21.23 15.20 -15.74
N GLU A 43 -22.25 14.97 -14.94
CA GLU A 43 -22.11 14.31 -13.63
C GLU A 43 -21.55 12.89 -13.78
N GLN A 44 -22.05 12.11 -14.74
CA GLN A 44 -21.54 10.77 -15.02
C GLN A 44 -20.08 10.77 -15.51
N ARG A 45 -19.71 11.71 -16.38
CA ARG A 45 -18.32 11.86 -16.85
C ARG A 45 -17.36 12.21 -15.72
N TYR A 46 -17.78 13.11 -14.82
CA TYR A 46 -16.97 13.45 -13.64
C TYR A 46 -16.73 12.23 -12.73
N HIS A 47 -17.77 11.44 -12.47
CA HIS A 47 -17.63 10.23 -11.67
C HIS A 47 -16.68 9.21 -12.32
N HIS A 48 -16.83 8.93 -13.61
CA HIS A 48 -15.94 8.02 -14.33
C HIS A 48 -14.49 8.50 -14.40
N GLN A 49 -14.27 9.80 -14.56
CA GLN A 49 -12.92 10.37 -14.57
C GLN A 49 -12.25 10.27 -13.18
N ILE A 50 -13.00 10.55 -12.12
CA ILE A 50 -12.50 10.42 -10.74
C ILE A 50 -12.20 8.96 -10.42
N GLU A 51 -13.11 8.04 -10.70
CA GLU A 51 -12.90 6.60 -10.47
C GLU A 51 -11.70 6.06 -11.27
N GLY A 52 -11.58 6.45 -12.53
CA GLY A 52 -10.43 6.07 -13.36
C GLY A 52 -9.11 6.61 -12.82
N GLY A 53 -9.10 7.85 -12.35
CA GLY A 53 -7.93 8.46 -11.71
C GLY A 53 -7.56 7.76 -10.41
N LEU A 54 -8.53 7.48 -9.55
CA LEU A 54 -8.30 6.76 -8.28
C LEU A 54 -7.75 5.36 -8.51
N ARG A 55 -8.30 4.60 -9.47
CA ARG A 55 -7.79 3.27 -9.83
C ARG A 55 -6.36 3.33 -10.35
N ALA A 56 -6.04 4.29 -11.21
CA ALA A 56 -4.68 4.44 -11.74
C ALA A 56 -3.65 4.73 -10.63
N ILE A 57 -4.00 5.63 -9.69
CA ILE A 57 -3.16 5.96 -8.54
C ILE A 57 -2.98 4.75 -7.63
N SER A 58 -4.07 4.05 -7.31
CA SER A 58 -4.07 2.84 -6.50
C SER A 58 -3.16 1.75 -7.09
N LEU A 59 -3.28 1.49 -8.40
CA LEU A 59 -2.43 0.54 -9.10
C LEU A 59 -0.95 0.93 -9.09
N LEU A 60 -0.66 2.22 -9.23
CA LEU A 60 0.71 2.72 -9.15
C LEU A 60 1.29 2.49 -7.75
N GLN A 61 0.54 2.80 -6.70
CA GLN A 61 0.98 2.60 -5.32
C GLN A 61 1.18 1.12 -4.98
N VAL A 62 0.28 0.25 -5.40
CA VAL A 62 0.44 -1.20 -5.25
C VAL A 62 1.73 -1.69 -5.93
N ARG A 63 2.01 -1.21 -7.15
CA ARG A 63 3.27 -1.54 -7.83
C ARG A 63 4.48 -1.05 -7.06
N ASN A 64 4.47 0.18 -6.58
CA ASN A 64 5.58 0.76 -5.81
C ASN A 64 5.87 -0.05 -4.54
N VAL A 65 4.83 -0.45 -3.80
CA VAL A 65 4.96 -1.30 -2.61
C VAL A 65 5.49 -2.68 -2.97
N ALA A 66 4.97 -3.29 -4.03
CA ALA A 66 5.43 -4.59 -4.50
C ALA A 66 6.89 -4.54 -5.00
N ASP A 67 7.29 -3.46 -5.69
CA ASP A 67 8.65 -3.25 -6.15
C ASP A 67 9.61 -3.05 -4.98
N TRP A 68 9.20 -2.25 -4.00
CA TRP A 68 9.96 -2.05 -2.78
C TRP A 68 10.18 -3.37 -2.03
N ARG A 69 9.13 -4.18 -1.87
CA ARG A 69 9.24 -5.50 -1.23
C ARG A 69 10.16 -6.45 -2.02
N ARG A 70 10.00 -6.49 -3.35
CA ARG A 70 10.86 -7.31 -4.22
C ARG A 70 12.32 -6.91 -4.14
N GLN A 71 12.62 -5.60 -4.07
CA GLN A 71 13.98 -5.11 -3.93
C GLN A 71 14.62 -5.63 -2.63
N HIS A 72 13.91 -5.56 -1.50
CA HIS A 72 14.44 -6.04 -0.21
C HIS A 72 14.70 -7.57 -0.22
N ILE A 73 13.83 -8.33 -0.88
CA ILE A 73 14.04 -9.78 -1.05
C ILE A 73 15.23 -10.04 -1.99
N ALA A 74 15.39 -9.26 -3.06
CA ALA A 74 16.52 -9.40 -3.98
C ALA A 74 17.86 -9.04 -3.32
N ASP A 75 17.90 -8.00 -2.49
CA ASP A 75 19.09 -7.66 -1.71
C ASP A 75 19.48 -8.79 -0.75
N ALA A 76 18.49 -9.41 -0.11
CA ALA A 76 18.68 -10.56 0.76
C ALA A 76 19.15 -11.81 -0.03
N ALA A 77 18.60 -12.03 -1.23
CA ALA A 77 19.05 -13.12 -2.12
C ALA A 77 20.51 -12.95 -2.54
N ALA A 78 20.90 -11.73 -2.90
CA ALA A 78 22.29 -11.45 -3.24
C ALA A 78 23.26 -11.73 -2.08
N LEU A 79 22.78 -11.62 -0.84
CA LEU A 79 23.57 -11.95 0.35
C LEU A 79 23.61 -13.47 0.59
N THR A 80 22.51 -14.18 0.36
CA THR A 80 22.47 -15.65 0.42
C THR A 80 23.46 -16.26 -0.57
N ASP A 81 23.59 -15.67 -1.75
CA ASP A 81 24.49 -16.11 -2.81
C ASP A 81 25.94 -15.62 -2.62
N ASP A 82 26.22 -14.79 -1.60
CA ASP A 82 27.56 -14.25 -1.32
C ASP A 82 28.46 -15.34 -0.68
N GLY A 83 29.15 -16.09 -1.53
CA GLY A 83 30.06 -17.14 -1.08
C GLY A 83 31.20 -16.67 -0.19
N LEU A 84 31.64 -15.41 -0.31
CA LEU A 84 32.69 -14.85 0.57
C LEU A 84 32.11 -14.58 1.98
N PHE A 85 30.89 -14.08 2.06
CA PHE A 85 30.22 -13.92 3.33
C PHE A 85 29.95 -15.27 4.00
N ALA A 86 29.48 -16.27 3.25
CA ALA A 86 29.26 -17.62 3.77
C ALA A 86 30.53 -18.23 4.32
N GLN A 87 31.67 -18.13 3.60
CA GLN A 87 32.97 -18.61 4.08
C GLN A 87 33.45 -17.87 5.34
N ALA A 88 33.24 -16.56 5.43
CA ALA A 88 33.58 -15.81 6.63
C ALA A 88 32.73 -16.23 7.81
N ALA A 89 31.42 -16.44 7.59
CA ALA A 89 30.50 -16.95 8.62
C ALA A 89 30.86 -18.35 9.07
N ALA A 90 31.22 -19.27 8.17
CA ALA A 90 31.65 -20.63 8.50
C ALA A 90 32.93 -20.63 9.35
N ARG A 91 33.93 -19.82 8.98
CA ARG A 91 35.19 -19.70 9.75
C ARG A 91 34.93 -19.15 11.15
N TRP A 92 34.10 -18.13 11.25
CA TRP A 92 33.76 -17.55 12.56
C TRP A 92 32.94 -18.54 13.40
N HIS A 93 32.01 -19.28 12.79
CA HIS A 93 31.24 -20.32 13.48
C HIS A 93 32.13 -21.43 14.06
N ALA A 94 33.16 -21.87 13.29
CA ALA A 94 34.09 -22.92 13.72
C ALA A 94 35.07 -22.44 14.81
N ALA A 95 35.51 -21.17 14.77
CA ALA A 95 36.48 -20.62 15.71
C ALA A 95 36.15 -19.14 16.00
N PRO A 96 35.22 -18.86 16.92
CA PRO A 96 34.82 -17.49 17.24
C PRO A 96 35.97 -16.65 17.74
N SER A 97 36.31 -15.58 17.00
CA SER A 97 37.31 -14.62 17.38
C SER A 97 36.95 -13.22 16.86
N GLU A 98 37.47 -12.17 17.50
CA GLU A 98 37.20 -10.79 17.08
C GLU A 98 37.71 -10.49 15.66
N ALA A 99 38.87 -11.02 15.30
CA ALA A 99 39.43 -10.87 13.96
C ALA A 99 38.56 -11.49 12.86
N LEU A 100 37.88 -12.59 13.15
CA LEU A 100 36.96 -13.25 12.20
C LEU A 100 35.56 -12.63 12.17
N GLN A 101 35.20 -11.84 13.19
CA GLN A 101 33.95 -11.06 13.19
C GLN A 101 34.01 -9.85 12.25
N GLU A 102 35.17 -9.24 12.06
CA GLU A 102 35.30 -7.94 11.37
C GLU A 102 34.77 -7.97 9.93
N PRO A 103 35.05 -8.96 9.08
CA PRO A 103 34.48 -9.05 7.74
C PRO A 103 32.93 -9.15 7.75
N LEU A 104 32.37 -9.87 8.71
CA LEU A 104 30.92 -9.99 8.89
C LEU A 104 30.31 -8.66 9.33
N ARG A 105 30.92 -8.00 10.31
CA ARG A 105 30.49 -6.68 10.80
C ARG A 105 30.52 -5.63 9.72
N GLU A 106 31.59 -5.59 8.92
CA GLU A 106 31.72 -4.67 7.81
C GLU A 106 30.60 -4.86 6.78
N ARG A 107 30.27 -6.10 6.48
CA ARG A 107 29.17 -6.40 5.58
C ARG A 107 27.80 -5.98 6.17
N LEU A 108 27.55 -6.26 7.44
CA LEU A 108 26.34 -5.83 8.12
C LEU A 108 26.26 -4.29 8.19
N ARG A 109 27.38 -3.61 8.46
CA ARG A 109 27.48 -2.15 8.47
C ARG A 109 27.16 -1.55 7.10
N SER A 110 27.66 -2.15 6.03
CA SER A 110 27.39 -1.72 4.66
C SER A 110 25.91 -1.69 4.32
N PHE A 111 25.12 -2.66 4.77
CA PHE A 111 23.66 -2.64 4.59
C PHE A 111 23.00 -1.46 5.30
N VAL A 112 23.46 -1.11 6.50
CA VAL A 112 22.90 0.01 7.25
C VAL A 112 23.31 1.35 6.64
N GLU A 113 24.59 1.52 6.32
CA GLU A 113 25.13 2.81 5.85
C GLU A 113 24.80 3.09 4.37
N HIS A 114 24.76 2.09 3.53
CA HIS A 114 24.63 2.24 2.07
C HIS A 114 23.39 1.56 1.49
N GLY A 115 22.89 0.50 2.15
CA GLY A 115 21.73 -0.26 1.69
C GLY A 115 20.38 0.32 2.10
N GLY A 116 20.38 1.36 2.98
CA GLY A 116 19.15 2.00 3.46
C GLY A 116 18.37 1.17 4.49
N TYR A 117 18.98 0.14 5.06
CA TYR A 117 18.39 -0.64 6.14
C TYR A 117 18.59 0.06 7.49
N SER A 118 17.62 -0.06 8.37
CA SER A 118 17.70 0.52 9.73
C SER A 118 18.56 -0.31 10.66
N ALA A 119 18.61 -1.63 10.44
CA ALA A 119 19.51 -2.54 11.15
C ALA A 119 19.79 -3.79 10.30
N ALA A 120 20.91 -4.45 10.60
CA ALA A 120 21.30 -5.73 10.01
C ALA A 120 21.95 -6.59 11.10
N PHE A 121 21.50 -7.83 11.26
CA PHE A 121 21.95 -8.72 12.31
C PHE A 121 22.30 -10.09 11.76
N TRP A 122 23.37 -10.69 12.29
CA TRP A 122 23.64 -12.10 12.14
C TRP A 122 22.90 -12.88 13.23
N VAL A 123 22.15 -13.87 12.81
CA VAL A 123 21.34 -14.74 13.67
C VAL A 123 21.77 -16.19 13.43
N ASP A 124 21.98 -16.96 14.48
CA ASP A 124 22.29 -18.38 14.33
C ASP A 124 21.05 -19.21 13.92
N ALA A 125 21.27 -20.46 13.56
CA ALA A 125 20.19 -21.37 13.14
C ALA A 125 19.11 -21.62 14.21
N GLN A 126 19.40 -21.31 15.47
CA GLN A 126 18.47 -21.41 16.60
C GLN A 126 17.69 -20.13 16.86
N GLY A 127 18.01 -19.05 16.14
CA GLY A 127 17.34 -17.75 16.28
C GLY A 127 17.96 -16.85 17.34
N ALA A 128 19.16 -17.14 17.80
CA ALA A 128 19.88 -16.23 18.70
C ALA A 128 20.62 -15.15 17.91
N LEU A 129 20.47 -13.90 18.32
CA LEU A 129 21.22 -12.76 17.79
C LEU A 129 22.67 -12.84 18.25
N ARG A 130 23.59 -12.89 17.32
CA ARG A 130 25.02 -13.09 17.60
C ARG A 130 25.86 -11.86 17.29
N LEU A 131 25.53 -11.14 16.21
CA LEU A 131 26.36 -10.04 15.72
C LEU A 131 25.51 -8.94 15.08
N GLY A 132 25.89 -7.70 15.32
CA GLY A 132 25.37 -6.53 14.63
C GLY A 132 26.49 -5.63 14.14
N PRO A 133 26.19 -4.50 13.49
CA PRO A 133 27.20 -3.56 12.98
C PRO A 133 28.15 -3.02 14.04
N GLN A 134 27.69 -2.93 15.30
CA GLN A 134 28.46 -2.42 16.43
C GLN A 134 29.26 -3.53 17.16
N GLY A 135 29.00 -4.79 16.90
CA GLY A 135 29.68 -5.91 17.54
C GLY A 135 28.76 -7.05 17.98
N ALA A 136 29.25 -7.88 18.89
CA ALA A 136 28.49 -9.00 19.42
C ALA A 136 27.22 -8.55 20.16
N LEU A 137 26.16 -9.32 19.98
CA LEU A 137 24.84 -9.08 20.56
C LEU A 137 24.37 -10.28 21.35
N GLN A 138 23.45 -10.04 22.26
CA GLN A 138 22.71 -11.09 22.97
C GLN A 138 21.21 -10.82 22.83
N GLY A 139 20.48 -11.86 22.49
CA GLY A 139 19.04 -11.80 22.31
C GLY A 139 18.54 -12.95 21.47
N THR A 140 17.25 -13.00 21.27
CA THR A 140 16.59 -14.00 20.41
C THR A 140 15.57 -13.29 19.56
N LEU A 141 15.34 -13.83 18.36
CA LEU A 141 14.27 -13.36 17.47
C LEU A 141 12.90 -13.52 18.15
N ALA A 142 11.98 -12.58 17.86
CA ALA A 142 10.58 -12.73 18.21
C ALA A 142 9.89 -13.82 17.37
N SER A 143 8.65 -14.16 17.74
CA SER A 143 7.95 -15.30 17.09
C SER A 143 7.80 -15.19 15.58
N PRO A 144 7.46 -14.02 14.99
CA PRO A 144 7.35 -13.89 13.54
C PRO A 144 8.67 -14.16 12.81
N GLU A 145 9.76 -13.58 13.32
CA GLU A 145 11.11 -13.75 12.75
C GLU A 145 11.61 -15.18 12.93
N GLN A 146 11.34 -15.82 14.07
CA GLN A 146 11.70 -17.22 14.27
C GLN A 146 11.00 -18.15 13.29
N GLN A 147 9.73 -17.87 12.98
CA GLN A 147 9.00 -18.64 11.97
C GLN A 147 9.61 -18.46 10.58
N ALA A 148 9.91 -17.21 10.23
CA ALA A 148 10.54 -16.87 8.96
C ALA A 148 11.95 -17.45 8.85
N LEU A 149 12.73 -17.46 9.93
CA LEU A 149 14.05 -18.12 9.97
C LEU A 149 13.94 -19.62 9.66
N ARG A 150 13.03 -20.33 10.33
CA ARG A 150 12.82 -21.77 10.05
C ARG A 150 12.44 -22.02 8.60
N GLN A 151 11.58 -21.17 8.04
CA GLN A 151 11.18 -21.26 6.64
C GLN A 151 12.34 -20.97 5.69
N ALA A 152 13.13 -19.91 5.94
CA ALA A 152 14.28 -19.54 5.14
C ALA A 152 15.33 -20.65 5.11
N LEU A 153 15.64 -21.24 6.26
CA LEU A 153 16.59 -22.34 6.35
C LEU A 153 16.09 -23.63 5.68
N ALA A 154 14.77 -23.88 5.73
CA ALA A 154 14.18 -25.07 5.10
C ALA A 154 14.08 -24.94 3.57
N GLN A 155 13.87 -23.73 3.05
CA GLN A 155 13.74 -23.47 1.60
C GLN A 155 15.06 -23.07 0.94
N ALA A 156 16.08 -22.72 1.73
CA ALA A 156 17.33 -22.11 1.31
C ALA A 156 17.09 -20.81 0.49
N GLU A 157 16.01 -20.08 0.78
CA GLU A 157 15.61 -18.85 0.12
C GLU A 157 15.32 -17.76 1.15
N PRO A 158 15.51 -16.45 0.79
CA PRO A 158 15.13 -15.35 1.67
C PRO A 158 13.63 -15.33 1.96
N VAL A 159 13.28 -15.11 3.22
CA VAL A 159 11.89 -15.01 3.67
C VAL A 159 11.61 -13.64 4.27
N ALA A 160 10.58 -12.97 3.77
CA ALA A 160 10.14 -11.69 4.30
C ALA A 160 9.26 -11.89 5.55
N VAL A 161 9.45 -11.03 6.53
CA VAL A 161 8.56 -10.85 7.68
C VAL A 161 7.74 -9.60 7.44
N GLU A 162 6.44 -9.78 7.34
CA GLU A 162 5.51 -8.69 7.04
C GLU A 162 5.53 -7.61 8.14
N LEU A 163 5.00 -6.43 7.81
CA LEU A 163 5.00 -5.28 8.71
C LEU A 163 4.35 -5.60 10.06
N HIS A 164 5.10 -5.38 11.12
CA HIS A 164 4.65 -5.58 12.49
C HIS A 164 5.39 -4.67 13.46
N ARG A 165 4.98 -4.67 14.74
CA ARG A 165 5.70 -4.03 15.83
C ARG A 165 6.52 -5.06 16.56
N ASP A 166 7.78 -4.75 16.76
CA ASP A 166 8.68 -5.49 17.64
C ASP A 166 9.09 -4.63 18.83
N ALA A 167 9.24 -5.24 19.99
CA ALA A 167 9.58 -4.52 21.23
C ALA A 167 10.97 -3.87 21.22
N ALA A 168 11.88 -4.38 20.38
CA ALA A 168 13.22 -3.84 20.24
C ALA A 168 13.27 -2.55 19.39
N PHE A 169 12.20 -2.24 18.64
CA PHE A 169 12.15 -1.11 17.72
C PHE A 169 11.02 -0.15 18.07
N ALA A 170 11.33 1.15 18.05
CA ALA A 170 10.35 2.21 18.29
C ALA A 170 9.41 2.48 17.08
N PHE A 171 9.45 1.63 16.05
CA PHE A 171 8.74 1.82 14.79
C PHE A 171 8.23 0.50 14.23
N ALA A 172 7.34 0.58 13.23
CA ALA A 172 6.92 -0.58 12.47
C ALA A 172 8.06 -1.08 11.58
N ILE A 173 8.40 -2.35 11.71
CA ILE A 173 9.48 -2.98 10.96
C ILE A 173 8.95 -3.86 9.84
N PHE A 174 9.69 -3.89 8.74
CA PHE A 174 9.66 -4.91 7.72
C PHE A 174 11.00 -5.62 7.75
N GLY A 175 11.01 -6.94 7.81
CA GLY A 175 12.24 -7.72 7.90
C GLY A 175 12.40 -8.68 6.72
N VAL A 176 13.65 -9.01 6.39
CA VAL A 176 13.95 -10.13 5.50
C VAL A 176 15.07 -10.95 6.14
N LEU A 177 14.86 -12.25 6.22
CA LEU A 177 15.85 -13.22 6.68
C LEU A 177 16.50 -13.89 5.46
N ALA A 178 17.77 -13.59 5.25
CA ALA A 178 18.63 -14.17 4.21
C ALA A 178 19.39 -15.37 4.81
N PRO A 179 19.06 -16.61 4.47
CA PRO A 179 19.73 -17.76 5.03
C PRO A 179 21.16 -17.90 4.50
N VAL A 180 22.08 -18.40 5.31
CA VAL A 180 23.47 -18.58 4.98
C VAL A 180 23.89 -20.02 5.31
N PHE A 181 24.56 -20.66 4.35
CA PHE A 181 24.96 -22.06 4.42
C PHE A 181 26.47 -22.24 4.23
N ASP A 182 26.99 -23.31 4.79
CA ASP A 182 28.29 -23.88 4.42
C ASP A 182 28.04 -25.24 3.72
N GLY A 183 28.09 -25.25 2.39
CA GLY A 183 27.56 -26.36 1.61
C GLY A 183 26.07 -26.57 1.92
N ASP A 184 25.69 -27.74 2.40
CA ASP A 184 24.31 -28.07 2.79
C ASP A 184 24.01 -27.78 4.28
N THR A 185 24.99 -27.26 5.02
CA THR A 185 24.84 -27.05 6.47
C THR A 185 24.34 -25.61 6.74
N PRO A 186 23.19 -25.41 7.36
CA PRO A 186 22.71 -24.09 7.72
C PRO A 186 23.55 -23.51 8.86
N LEU A 187 24.18 -22.36 8.63
CA LEU A 187 24.93 -21.61 9.64
C LEU A 187 24.03 -20.67 10.42
N GLY A 188 23.02 -20.13 9.77
CA GLY A 188 22.11 -19.11 10.31
C GLY A 188 21.54 -18.24 9.21
N ALA A 189 21.23 -16.98 9.55
CA ALA A 189 20.71 -16.02 8.60
C ALA A 189 21.21 -14.60 8.90
N VAL A 190 21.18 -13.73 7.89
CA VAL A 190 21.22 -12.29 8.11
C VAL A 190 19.80 -11.76 8.17
N TRP A 191 19.46 -11.09 9.25
CA TRP A 191 18.19 -10.39 9.42
C TRP A 191 18.37 -8.93 9.03
N LEU A 192 17.82 -8.54 7.88
CA LEU A 192 17.79 -7.15 7.40
C LEU A 192 16.49 -6.51 7.87
N VAL A 193 16.58 -5.35 8.52
CA VAL A 193 15.45 -4.64 9.12
C VAL A 193 15.29 -3.27 8.47
N SER A 194 14.08 -2.97 8.00
CA SER A 194 13.72 -1.68 7.41
C SER A 194 12.67 -0.96 8.26
N ASP A 195 12.87 0.34 8.48
CA ASP A 195 11.86 1.22 9.08
C ASP A 195 10.84 1.64 8.03
N ALA A 196 9.60 1.20 8.20
CA ALA A 196 8.53 1.53 7.26
C ALA A 196 8.27 3.04 7.13
N ARG A 197 8.59 3.83 8.15
CA ARG A 197 8.41 5.29 8.15
C ARG A 197 9.33 6.03 7.18
N THR A 198 10.51 5.47 6.92
CA THR A 198 11.54 6.15 6.10
C THR A 198 11.37 5.91 4.61
N GLN A 199 10.86 4.76 4.22
CA GLN A 199 10.79 4.36 2.82
C GLN A 199 9.36 4.05 2.35
N LEU A 200 8.62 3.23 3.08
CA LEU A 200 7.32 2.73 2.63
C LEU A 200 6.21 3.75 2.81
N PHE A 201 6.07 4.32 4.01
CA PHE A 201 4.97 5.24 4.29
C PHE A 201 5.00 6.49 3.41
N PRO A 202 6.14 7.14 3.15
CA PRO A 202 6.19 8.28 2.22
C PRO A 202 5.73 7.95 0.79
N GLN A 203 5.96 6.72 0.33
CA GLN A 203 5.49 6.28 -0.99
C GLN A 203 3.96 6.12 -1.02
N VAL A 204 3.36 5.63 0.06
CA VAL A 204 1.90 5.46 0.19
C VAL A 204 1.21 6.80 0.42
N GLU A 205 1.80 7.68 1.22
CA GLU A 205 1.26 9.01 1.56
C GLU A 205 1.35 10.00 0.39
N SER A 206 2.27 9.78 -0.55
CA SER A 206 2.44 10.67 -1.70
C SER A 206 1.24 10.57 -2.65
N TRP A 207 0.38 11.60 -2.61
CA TRP A 207 -0.75 11.72 -3.51
C TRP A 207 -0.37 12.59 -4.71
N PRO A 208 -0.49 12.09 -5.96
CA PRO A 208 0.00 12.79 -7.16
C PRO A 208 -0.84 13.99 -7.59
N SER A 209 -1.96 14.27 -6.93
CA SER A 209 -2.80 15.42 -7.21
C SER A 209 -3.08 16.26 -5.96
N ALA A 210 -3.35 17.56 -6.14
CA ALA A 210 -3.66 18.50 -5.07
C ALA A 210 -5.09 18.25 -4.51
N SER A 211 -5.34 17.07 -3.97
CA SER A 211 -6.61 16.77 -3.29
C SER A 211 -6.50 17.05 -1.80
N ARG A 212 -7.44 17.83 -1.26
CA ARG A 212 -7.50 18.13 0.18
C ARG A 212 -8.07 16.99 1.02
N SER A 213 -8.79 16.06 0.42
CA SER A 213 -9.51 14.97 1.09
C SER A 213 -9.08 13.56 0.64
N ALA A 214 -8.27 13.44 -0.42
CA ALA A 214 -7.77 12.15 -0.86
C ALA A 214 -6.67 11.66 0.07
N GLU A 215 -6.74 10.39 0.41
CA GLU A 215 -5.79 9.68 1.26
C GLU A 215 -5.64 8.26 0.73
N SER A 216 -4.40 7.78 0.68
CA SER A 216 -4.11 6.36 0.48
C SER A 216 -3.75 5.75 1.82
N LEU A 217 -4.19 4.53 2.00
CA LEU A 217 -3.88 3.79 3.21
C LEU A 217 -3.44 2.37 2.84
N LEU A 218 -2.50 1.86 3.61
CA LEU A 218 -2.08 0.47 3.54
C LEU A 218 -2.76 -0.29 4.65
N VAL A 219 -3.41 -1.39 4.29
CA VAL A 219 -4.05 -2.31 5.25
C VAL A 219 -3.51 -3.71 5.02
N GLN A 220 -3.40 -4.46 6.10
CA GLN A 220 -2.99 -5.86 6.12
C GLN A 220 -4.12 -6.69 6.71
N ARG A 221 -4.34 -7.87 6.14
CA ARG A 221 -5.28 -8.83 6.72
C ARG A 221 -4.59 -9.63 7.82
N ASP A 222 -5.24 -9.68 8.99
CA ASP A 222 -4.81 -10.49 10.13
C ASP A 222 -6.03 -11.31 10.61
N GLY A 223 -6.13 -12.54 10.13
CA GLY A 223 -7.31 -13.38 10.34
C GLY A 223 -8.57 -12.77 9.74
N ASP A 224 -9.55 -12.45 10.59
CA ASP A 224 -10.82 -11.80 10.23
C ASP A 224 -10.81 -10.28 10.47
N GLU A 225 -9.65 -9.68 10.69
CA GLU A 225 -9.47 -8.26 10.89
C GLU A 225 -8.62 -7.62 9.79
N LEU A 226 -8.90 -6.36 9.51
CA LEU A 226 -8.05 -5.46 8.75
C LEU A 226 -7.24 -4.61 9.74
N VAL A 227 -5.93 -4.68 9.64
CA VAL A 227 -4.98 -3.87 10.41
C VAL A 227 -4.50 -2.73 9.55
N TYR A 228 -4.63 -1.50 10.03
CA TYR A 228 -4.10 -0.32 9.33
C TYR A 228 -2.59 -0.27 9.55
N VAL A 229 -1.83 -0.31 8.45
CA VAL A 229 -0.37 -0.40 8.49
C VAL A 229 0.27 0.97 8.32
N SER A 230 -0.26 1.82 7.44
CA SER A 230 0.22 3.19 7.25
C SER A 230 -0.43 4.18 8.22
N PRO A 231 0.22 5.32 8.49
CA PRO A 231 -0.41 6.43 9.19
C PRO A 231 -1.67 6.90 8.47
N LEU A 232 -2.61 7.45 9.22
CA LEU A 232 -3.76 8.16 8.69
C LEU A 232 -3.54 9.66 8.85
N ARG A 233 -3.99 10.47 7.89
CA ARG A 233 -3.82 11.93 7.88
C ARG A 233 -4.23 12.60 9.19
N HIS A 234 -5.28 12.11 9.83
CA HIS A 234 -5.82 12.67 11.08
C HIS A 234 -5.57 11.76 12.30
N ARG A 235 -4.80 10.68 12.13
CA ARG A 235 -4.53 9.71 13.19
C ARG A 235 -3.17 9.06 13.02
N SER A 236 -2.15 9.73 13.52
CA SER A 236 -0.74 9.29 13.40
C SER A 236 -0.43 8.04 14.24
N ASP A 237 -1.25 7.71 15.22
CA ASP A 237 -1.14 6.52 16.08
C ASP A 237 -1.80 5.25 15.48
N ALA A 238 -2.42 5.38 14.30
CA ALA A 238 -3.11 4.27 13.63
C ALA A 238 -2.23 3.08 13.24
N PRO A 239 -0.94 3.26 12.79
CA PRO A 239 -0.15 2.16 12.28
C PRO A 239 -0.08 0.99 13.25
N LEU A 240 -0.51 -0.21 12.78
CA LEU A 240 -0.53 -1.48 13.49
C LEU A 240 -1.35 -1.50 14.81
N SER A 241 -1.99 -0.38 15.16
CA SER A 241 -2.84 -0.26 16.37
C SER A 241 -4.33 -0.24 16.03
N LEU A 242 -4.70 0.36 14.89
CA LEU A 242 -6.09 0.43 14.46
C LEU A 242 -6.47 -0.87 13.73
N ARG A 243 -7.46 -1.56 14.28
CA ARG A 243 -8.00 -2.82 13.73
C ARG A 243 -9.49 -2.65 13.43
N ARG A 244 -9.97 -3.31 12.41
CA ARG A 244 -11.40 -3.32 12.04
C ARG A 244 -11.79 -4.73 11.61
N ALA A 245 -12.88 -5.25 12.15
CA ALA A 245 -13.43 -6.52 11.73
C ALA A 245 -13.85 -6.48 10.25
N MET A 246 -13.54 -7.52 9.50
CA MET A 246 -14.03 -7.70 8.14
C MET A 246 -15.51 -8.03 8.17
N VAL A 247 -16.32 -7.23 7.50
CA VAL A 247 -17.75 -7.52 7.33
C VAL A 247 -17.89 -8.48 6.16
N PRO A 248 -18.44 -9.70 6.33
CA PRO A 248 -18.68 -10.61 5.23
C PRO A 248 -19.56 -9.96 4.15
N GLY A 249 -19.10 -9.93 2.90
CA GLY A 249 -19.83 -9.36 1.78
C GLY A 249 -19.50 -7.90 1.42
N ALA A 250 -18.59 -7.25 2.16
CA ALA A 250 -17.99 -6.00 1.74
C ALA A 250 -16.72 -6.31 0.93
N ASP A 251 -16.87 -6.61 -0.35
CA ASP A 251 -15.75 -6.76 -1.31
C ASP A 251 -15.13 -5.39 -1.62
N GLY A 252 -14.70 -4.72 -0.59
CA GLY A 252 -14.07 -3.40 -0.64
C GLY A 252 -14.08 -2.82 0.74
N VAL A 253 -12.97 -2.30 1.18
CA VAL A 253 -12.79 -1.52 2.40
C VAL A 253 -14.00 -0.62 2.63
N GLY A 254 -14.69 -0.86 3.74
CA GLY A 254 -16.02 -0.37 4.03
C GLY A 254 -16.27 1.05 3.53
N ARG A 255 -17.38 1.22 2.86
CA ARG A 255 -18.02 2.52 2.66
C ARG A 255 -18.25 3.16 4.05
N GLY A 256 -17.20 3.78 4.57
CA GLY A 256 -17.34 4.78 5.60
C GLY A 256 -18.11 5.93 4.94
N GLY A 257 -19.21 6.34 5.52
CA GLY A 257 -20.03 7.43 5.00
C GLY A 257 -19.18 8.65 4.68
N GLY A 258 -19.17 9.06 3.41
CA GLY A 258 -18.38 10.17 2.88
C GLY A 258 -17.39 9.66 1.82
N GLY A 259 -17.86 9.45 0.61
CA GLY A 259 -17.20 9.38 -0.69
C GLY A 259 -15.68 9.21 -0.77
N GLY A 260 -15.16 8.01 -0.57
CA GLY A 260 -13.76 7.70 -0.83
C GLY A 260 -13.60 6.23 -1.22
N GLY A 261 -13.24 5.98 -2.48
CA GLY A 261 -12.99 4.62 -2.95
C GLY A 261 -11.68 4.07 -2.37
N GLY A 262 -11.78 3.04 -1.53
CA GLY A 262 -10.61 2.27 -1.07
C GLY A 262 -10.44 1.01 -1.91
N ALA A 263 -9.21 0.72 -2.33
CA ALA A 263 -8.84 -0.55 -2.92
C ALA A 263 -8.12 -1.41 -1.88
N ALA A 264 -8.63 -2.59 -1.62
CA ALA A 264 -7.97 -3.59 -0.79
C ALA A 264 -7.33 -4.64 -1.71
N TYR A 265 -6.10 -5.00 -1.42
CA TYR A 265 -5.39 -6.10 -2.08
C TYR A 265 -4.83 -7.02 -0.99
N GLY A 266 -5.13 -8.33 -1.16
CA GLY A 266 -4.56 -9.41 -0.37
C GLY A 266 -3.22 -9.89 -0.92
#